data_b15b080f77114730845695dc374633e6
#
_entry.id   b15b080f77114730845695dc374633e6
#
_cell.length_a   1.000
_cell.length_b   1.000
_cell.length_c   1.000
_cell.angle_alpha   90.00
_cell.angle_beta   90.00
_cell.angle_gamma   90.00
#
_symmetry.space_group_name_H-M   'P 1'
#
loop_
_entity.id
_entity.type
_entity.pdbx_description
1 polymer ?
#
loop_
_entity_poly.entity_id
_entity_poly.type
_entity_poly.pdbx_seq_one_letter_code
_entity_poly.pdbx_strand_id
1 'polypeptide(L)'
;MATYEVESIATVVGGHTRVQDDYQGGVESIIRLNDAYPLETLQGIEEFSHLTVTWRFHLARPEDVELHARSPRGNPRWPATGTFVHRNHRRPNQLATSYPRLLRVEGRDLLVTDLDAVDGTPVIDLAPYFEEMGPRSAVRQPAWPSEMLGRYWLDASGRP
;
A
#
# COMPACT_ATOMS: atom_id res chain seq x y z
N MET A 1 -18.01 -4.65 -19.28
CA MET A 1 -16.79 -4.17 -18.59
C MET A 1 -15.57 -4.77 -19.26
N ALA A 2 -14.49 -4.02 -19.40
CA ALA A 2 -13.22 -4.57 -19.91
C ALA A 2 -12.47 -5.27 -18.77
N THR A 3 -11.83 -6.39 -19.07
CA THR A 3 -10.90 -7.09 -18.18
C THR A 3 -9.49 -6.88 -18.70
N TYR A 4 -8.56 -6.63 -17.79
CA TYR A 4 -7.14 -6.47 -18.09
C TYR A 4 -6.34 -7.48 -17.28
N GLU A 5 -5.38 -8.13 -17.93
CA GLU A 5 -4.38 -8.96 -17.25
C GLU A 5 -3.16 -8.10 -16.97
N VAL A 6 -2.63 -8.22 -15.77
CA VAL A 6 -1.40 -7.54 -15.34
C VAL A 6 -0.51 -8.54 -14.63
N GLU A 7 0.79 -8.41 -14.83
CA GLU A 7 1.80 -9.22 -14.15
C GLU A 7 2.39 -8.46 -12.97
N SER A 8 2.79 -9.19 -11.92
CA SER A 8 3.56 -8.57 -10.85
C SER A 8 5.00 -8.32 -11.31
N ILE A 9 5.49 -7.12 -11.06
CA ILE A 9 6.86 -6.73 -11.42
C ILE A 9 7.85 -6.99 -10.29
N ALA A 10 7.38 -7.10 -9.07
CA ALA A 10 8.19 -7.28 -7.87
C ALA A 10 7.39 -7.99 -6.78
N THR A 11 8.09 -8.38 -5.72
CA THR A 11 7.49 -9.00 -4.53
C THR A 11 8.00 -8.31 -3.28
N VAL A 12 7.12 -8.09 -2.30
CA VAL A 12 7.51 -7.62 -0.98
C VAL A 12 8.15 -8.78 -0.21
N VAL A 13 9.34 -8.54 0.34
CA VAL A 13 10.10 -9.52 1.14
C VAL A 13 10.36 -8.95 2.53
N GLY A 14 10.00 -9.70 3.55
CA GLY A 14 10.11 -9.27 4.95
C GLY A 14 9.03 -8.27 5.35
N GLY A 15 9.29 -7.53 6.42
CA GLY A 15 8.30 -6.63 7.00
C GLY A 15 7.25 -7.36 7.82
N HIS A 16 6.00 -6.92 7.73
CA HIS A 16 4.90 -7.58 8.42
C HIS A 16 4.61 -8.97 7.85
N THR A 17 4.48 -9.95 8.72
CA THR A 17 4.12 -11.35 8.37
C THR A 17 2.63 -11.63 8.59
N ARG A 18 1.91 -10.70 9.20
CA ARG A 18 0.48 -10.83 9.50
C ARG A 18 -0.26 -9.57 9.10
N VAL A 19 -1.48 -9.75 8.64
CA VAL A 19 -2.41 -8.64 8.40
C VAL A 19 -2.82 -8.04 9.75
N GLN A 20 -2.70 -6.73 9.89
CA GLN A 20 -3.10 -5.98 11.08
C GLN A 20 -3.65 -4.61 10.67
N ASP A 21 -4.50 -4.05 11.52
CA ASP A 21 -5.19 -2.79 11.22
C ASP A 21 -4.36 -1.55 11.55
N ASP A 22 -3.47 -1.64 12.53
CA ASP A 22 -2.68 -0.51 13.05
C ASP A 22 -1.20 -0.90 13.21
N TYR A 23 -0.35 0.05 13.62
CA TYR A 23 1.07 -0.14 13.90
C TYR A 23 1.89 -0.58 12.68
N GLN A 24 1.67 0.11 11.58
CA GLN A 24 2.37 -0.13 10.31
C GLN A 24 3.71 0.62 10.21
N GLY A 25 3.91 1.62 11.07
CA GLY A 25 5.06 2.53 10.98
C GLY A 25 6.38 1.91 11.44
N GLY A 26 7.48 2.40 10.88
CA GLY A 26 8.84 2.06 11.27
C GLY A 26 9.28 0.63 10.88
N VAL A 27 8.48 -0.10 10.15
CA VAL A 27 8.82 -1.47 9.71
C VAL A 27 9.51 -1.41 8.36
N GLU A 28 10.71 -1.97 8.30
CA GLU A 28 11.47 -2.10 7.07
C GLU A 28 11.06 -3.36 6.31
N SER A 29 10.98 -3.24 4.99
CA SER A 29 10.77 -4.35 4.06
C SER A 29 11.54 -4.11 2.78
N ILE A 30 11.60 -5.11 1.93
CA ILE A 30 12.26 -5.06 0.62
C ILE A 30 11.20 -5.20 -0.45
N ILE A 31 11.25 -4.35 -1.47
CA ILE A 31 10.58 -4.57 -2.73
C ILE A 31 11.61 -5.18 -3.67
N ARG A 32 11.47 -6.48 -3.96
CA ARG A 32 12.41 -7.22 -4.82
C ARG A 32 11.89 -7.29 -6.24
N LEU A 33 12.61 -6.64 -7.16
CA LEU A 33 12.30 -6.66 -8.59
C LEU A 33 12.45 -8.09 -9.14
N ASN A 34 11.50 -8.54 -9.96
CA ASN A 34 11.56 -9.85 -10.62
C ASN A 34 12.74 -9.94 -11.60
N ASP A 35 13.31 -11.14 -11.72
CA ASP A 35 14.48 -11.39 -12.57
C ASP A 35 14.22 -11.15 -14.06
N ALA A 36 12.97 -11.18 -14.50
CA ALA A 36 12.58 -10.89 -15.88
C ALA A 36 12.88 -9.44 -16.30
N TYR A 37 13.05 -8.51 -15.34
CA TYR A 37 13.32 -7.11 -15.63
C TYR A 37 14.82 -6.81 -15.50
N PRO A 38 15.44 -6.10 -16.47
CA PRO A 38 16.83 -5.67 -16.34
C PRO A 38 17.00 -4.61 -15.26
N LEU A 39 18.15 -4.56 -14.59
CA LEU A 39 18.44 -3.59 -13.53
C LEU A 39 18.34 -2.14 -13.99
N GLU A 40 18.51 -1.87 -15.27
CA GLU A 40 18.34 -0.54 -15.85
C GLU A 40 16.95 0.06 -15.61
N THR A 41 15.93 -0.77 -15.35
CA THR A 41 14.58 -0.31 -15.02
C THR A 41 14.52 0.44 -13.69
N LEU A 42 15.52 0.28 -12.82
CA LEU A 42 15.65 0.97 -11.55
C LEU A 42 16.63 2.14 -11.59
N GLN A 43 17.28 2.39 -12.75
CA GLN A 43 18.31 3.43 -12.82
C GLN A 43 17.75 4.80 -12.45
N GLY A 44 18.37 5.46 -11.46
CA GLY A 44 17.99 6.79 -10.98
C GLY A 44 16.89 6.80 -9.93
N ILE A 45 16.30 5.66 -9.58
CA ILE A 45 15.21 5.61 -8.57
C ILE A 45 15.72 5.99 -7.18
N GLU A 46 16.99 5.78 -6.90
CA GLU A 46 17.65 6.13 -5.62
C GLU A 46 17.72 7.62 -5.34
N GLU A 47 17.49 8.47 -6.33
CA GLU A 47 17.43 9.92 -6.15
C GLU A 47 16.12 10.39 -5.50
N PHE A 48 15.12 9.50 -5.40
CA PHE A 48 13.80 9.81 -4.85
C PHE A 48 13.65 9.28 -3.44
N SER A 49 13.06 10.09 -2.58
CA SER A 49 12.83 9.74 -1.18
C SER A 49 11.63 8.81 -0.97
N HIS A 50 10.63 8.88 -1.85
CA HIS A 50 9.39 8.11 -1.73
C HIS A 50 9.01 7.49 -3.06
N LEU A 51 8.31 6.36 -2.95
CA LEU A 51 7.78 5.61 -4.08
C LEU A 51 6.25 5.64 -4.07
N THR A 52 5.66 5.47 -5.24
CA THR A 52 4.25 5.10 -5.41
C THR A 52 4.21 3.63 -5.77
N VAL A 53 3.67 2.82 -4.89
CA VAL A 53 3.65 1.35 -5.03
C VAL A 53 2.21 0.87 -5.14
N THR A 54 1.86 0.27 -6.26
CA THR A 54 0.57 -0.41 -6.45
C THR A 54 0.78 -1.91 -6.25
N TRP A 55 0.03 -2.49 -5.34
CA TRP A 55 0.16 -3.89 -4.95
C TRP A 55 -1.20 -4.55 -4.76
N ARG A 56 -1.23 -5.87 -4.69
CA ARG A 56 -2.45 -6.66 -4.54
C ARG A 56 -2.53 -7.28 -3.16
N PHE A 57 -3.73 -7.27 -2.56
CA PHE A 57 -4.06 -8.02 -1.35
C PHE A 57 -4.09 -9.52 -1.65
N HIS A 58 -2.91 -10.17 -1.72
CA HIS A 58 -2.78 -11.57 -2.18
C HIS A 58 -3.34 -12.60 -1.20
N LEU A 59 -3.52 -12.23 0.07
CA LEU A 59 -4.16 -13.09 1.08
C LEU A 59 -5.69 -12.95 1.09
N ALA A 60 -6.23 -11.99 0.35
CA ALA A 60 -7.66 -11.82 0.19
C ALA A 60 -8.22 -12.79 -0.86
N ARG A 61 -9.42 -13.27 -0.60
CA ARG A 61 -10.15 -14.17 -1.50
C ARG A 61 -11.15 -13.37 -2.34
N PRO A 62 -11.54 -13.86 -3.52
CA PRO A 62 -12.59 -13.23 -4.31
C PRO A 62 -13.92 -13.03 -3.54
N GLU A 63 -14.25 -13.95 -2.64
CA GLU A 63 -15.45 -13.92 -1.79
C GLU A 63 -15.43 -12.80 -0.75
N ASP A 64 -14.26 -12.25 -0.45
CA ASP A 64 -14.12 -11.15 0.50
C ASP A 64 -14.56 -9.80 -0.10
N VAL A 65 -14.78 -9.73 -1.41
CA VAL A 65 -15.29 -8.53 -2.09
C VAL A 65 -16.70 -8.21 -1.62
N GLU A 66 -16.90 -6.98 -1.18
CA GLU A 66 -18.19 -6.53 -0.66
C GLU A 66 -18.59 -5.22 -1.33
N LEU A 67 -19.74 -5.23 -2.00
CA LEU A 67 -20.22 -4.09 -2.79
C LEU A 67 -21.24 -3.20 -2.04
N HIS A 68 -21.72 -3.66 -0.87
CA HIS A 68 -22.68 -2.94 -0.06
C HIS A 68 -22.00 -1.87 0.80
N ALA A 69 -22.78 -0.88 1.21
CA ALA A 69 -22.33 0.10 2.19
C ALA A 69 -22.10 -0.58 3.56
N ARG A 70 -21.00 -0.21 4.20
CA ARG A 70 -20.61 -0.72 5.52
C ARG A 70 -19.84 0.31 6.32
N SER A 71 -19.89 0.19 7.64
CA SER A 71 -19.07 1.01 8.51
C SER A 71 -17.60 0.59 8.47
N PRO A 72 -16.66 1.54 8.44
CA PRO A 72 -15.23 1.24 8.48
C PRO A 72 -14.88 0.36 9.69
N ARG A 73 -14.07 -0.69 9.47
CA ARG A 73 -13.70 -1.70 10.50
C ARG A 73 -14.89 -2.29 11.27
N GLY A 74 -16.10 -2.25 10.69
CA GLY A 74 -17.33 -2.69 11.38
C GLY A 74 -17.74 -1.84 12.58
N ASN A 75 -17.15 -0.66 12.75
CA ASN A 75 -17.43 0.21 13.89
C ASN A 75 -18.66 1.10 13.60
N PRO A 76 -19.79 0.91 14.31
CA PRO A 76 -21.03 1.66 14.07
C PRO A 76 -20.95 3.15 14.42
N ARG A 77 -19.89 3.60 15.09
CA ARG A 77 -19.65 5.03 15.38
C ARG A 77 -19.32 5.80 14.09
N TRP A 78 -18.85 5.13 13.06
CA TRP A 78 -18.55 5.73 11.77
C TRP A 78 -19.65 5.40 10.76
N PRO A 79 -19.99 6.32 9.87
CA PRO A 79 -21.11 6.12 8.94
C PRO A 79 -20.83 4.97 7.97
N ALA A 80 -21.88 4.26 7.59
CA ALA A 80 -21.79 3.27 6.53
C ALA A 80 -21.51 3.99 5.20
N THR A 81 -20.47 3.54 4.50
CA THR A 81 -20.02 4.11 3.23
C THR A 81 -19.80 3.01 2.18
N GLY A 82 -19.93 3.35 0.91
CA GLY A 82 -19.77 2.41 -0.19
C GLY A 82 -18.36 1.87 -0.33
N THR A 83 -18.20 0.75 -1.04
CA THR A 83 -16.92 0.03 -1.12
C THR A 83 -15.76 0.88 -1.66
N PHE A 84 -16.03 1.84 -2.56
CA PHE A 84 -14.99 2.70 -3.12
C PHE A 84 -14.54 3.84 -2.21
N VAL A 85 -15.19 4.01 -1.07
CA VAL A 85 -14.77 4.94 -0.01
C VAL A 85 -13.77 4.27 0.96
N HIS A 86 -13.71 2.94 0.97
CA HIS A 86 -12.76 2.17 1.77
C HIS A 86 -11.46 1.91 1.00
N ARG A 87 -10.34 1.79 1.73
CA ARG A 87 -9.02 1.44 1.18
C ARG A 87 -8.55 0.06 1.66
N ASN A 88 -9.43 -0.91 1.73
CA ASN A 88 -9.14 -2.27 2.20
C ASN A 88 -9.28 -3.32 1.08
N HIS A 89 -9.01 -4.58 1.41
CA HIS A 89 -9.04 -5.72 0.52
C HIS A 89 -10.43 -6.07 -0.05
N ARG A 90 -11.52 -5.50 0.49
CA ARG A 90 -12.91 -5.79 0.05
C ARG A 90 -13.31 -5.07 -1.23
N ARG A 91 -12.36 -4.47 -1.91
CA ARG A 91 -12.52 -3.75 -3.18
C ARG A 91 -12.55 -4.74 -4.36
N PRO A 92 -13.26 -4.45 -5.46
CA PRO A 92 -13.42 -5.39 -6.59
C PRO A 92 -12.11 -5.95 -7.15
N ASN A 93 -11.08 -5.11 -7.33
CA ASN A 93 -9.80 -5.53 -7.89
C ASN A 93 -8.77 -5.90 -6.81
N GLN A 94 -9.08 -5.70 -5.54
CA GLN A 94 -8.21 -5.99 -4.40
C GLN A 94 -6.81 -5.36 -4.53
N LEU A 95 -6.76 -4.13 -5.07
CA LEU A 95 -5.54 -3.36 -5.22
C LEU A 95 -5.42 -2.28 -4.14
N ALA A 96 -4.19 -2.02 -3.74
CA ALA A 96 -3.81 -0.92 -2.86
C ALA A 96 -2.70 -0.08 -3.48
N THR A 97 -2.58 1.14 -3.01
CA THR A 97 -1.48 2.05 -3.34
C THR A 97 -0.91 2.61 -2.04
N SER A 98 0.40 2.50 -1.88
CA SER A 98 1.15 2.98 -0.72
C SER A 98 2.28 3.92 -1.17
N TYR A 99 2.75 4.75 -0.24
CA TYR A 99 3.81 5.74 -0.48
C TYR A 99 4.97 5.52 0.49
N PRO A 100 5.65 4.38 0.42
CA PRO A 100 6.76 4.07 1.31
C PRO A 100 7.95 5.00 1.05
N ARG A 101 8.72 5.21 2.11
CA ARG A 101 10.02 5.88 2.02
C ARG A 101 11.07 4.90 1.51
N LEU A 102 11.80 5.29 0.47
CA LEU A 102 12.95 4.56 -0.02
C LEU A 102 14.17 4.87 0.85
N LEU A 103 14.79 3.83 1.40
CA LEU A 103 15.98 3.95 2.24
C LEU A 103 17.27 3.76 1.42
N ARG A 104 17.31 2.73 0.58
CA ARG A 104 18.42 2.43 -0.33
C ARG A 104 18.04 1.42 -1.39
N VAL A 105 18.86 1.31 -2.42
CA VAL A 105 18.73 0.33 -3.50
C VAL A 105 19.98 -0.55 -3.51
N GLU A 106 19.80 -1.87 -3.51
CA GLU A 106 20.87 -2.87 -3.57
C GLU A 106 20.56 -3.88 -4.68
N GLY A 107 21.08 -3.63 -5.88
CA GLY A 107 20.77 -4.46 -7.05
C GLY A 107 19.27 -4.45 -7.36
N ARG A 108 18.59 -5.60 -7.17
CA ARG A 108 17.15 -5.76 -7.40
C ARG A 108 16.29 -5.38 -6.19
N ASP A 109 16.92 -5.08 -5.07
CA ASP A 109 16.25 -4.87 -3.80
C ASP A 109 16.15 -3.38 -3.49
N LEU A 110 14.92 -2.92 -3.32
CA LEU A 110 14.61 -1.59 -2.81
C LEU A 110 14.23 -1.74 -1.34
N LEU A 111 15.11 -1.31 -0.44
CA LEU A 111 14.81 -1.28 0.99
C LEU A 111 13.93 -0.07 1.28
N VAL A 112 12.78 -0.31 1.87
CA VAL A 112 11.77 0.71 2.17
C VAL A 112 11.30 0.62 3.61
N THR A 113 10.74 1.71 4.13
CA THR A 113 9.99 1.72 5.37
C THR A 113 8.58 2.26 5.13
N ASP A 114 7.65 1.97 6.04
CA ASP A 114 6.26 2.43 5.98
C ASP A 114 5.50 1.90 4.74
N LEU A 115 5.81 0.67 4.34
CA LEU A 115 5.01 -0.09 3.39
C LEU A 115 4.07 -1.02 4.16
N ASP A 116 2.78 -0.78 4.04
CA ASP A 116 1.71 -1.51 4.73
C ASP A 116 1.28 -2.80 4.03
N ALA A 117 2.15 -3.36 3.21
CA ALA A 117 1.99 -4.67 2.59
C ALA A 117 2.72 -5.74 3.40
N VAL A 118 2.14 -6.93 3.50
CA VAL A 118 2.76 -8.06 4.20
C VAL A 118 3.77 -8.79 3.31
N ASP A 119 4.63 -9.58 3.95
CA ASP A 119 5.59 -10.46 3.25
C ASP A 119 4.91 -11.31 2.16
N GLY A 120 5.55 -11.44 1.00
CA GLY A 120 5.02 -12.17 -0.16
C GLY A 120 4.03 -11.39 -1.03
N THR A 121 3.70 -10.14 -0.69
CA THR A 121 2.76 -9.33 -1.48
C THR A 121 3.29 -9.05 -2.88
N PRO A 122 2.53 -9.37 -3.96
CA PRO A 122 2.91 -9.01 -5.32
C PRO A 122 2.74 -7.51 -5.56
N VAL A 123 3.76 -6.89 -6.11
CA VAL A 123 3.76 -5.49 -6.56
C VAL A 123 3.42 -5.47 -8.05
N ILE A 124 2.39 -4.70 -8.40
CA ILE A 124 1.85 -4.61 -9.76
C ILE A 124 2.52 -3.48 -10.52
N ASP A 125 2.80 -2.37 -9.83
CA ASP A 125 3.43 -1.21 -10.45
C ASP A 125 4.27 -0.43 -9.42
N LEU A 126 5.30 0.23 -9.90
CA LEU A 126 6.26 0.98 -9.11
C LEU A 126 6.67 2.24 -9.85
N ALA A 127 6.60 3.37 -9.18
CA ALA A 127 7.08 4.65 -9.69
C ALA A 127 7.67 5.49 -8.53
N PRO A 128 8.55 6.47 -8.81
CA PRO A 128 8.87 7.48 -7.82
C PRO A 128 7.63 8.31 -7.50
N TYR A 129 7.55 8.82 -6.27
CA TYR A 129 6.56 9.84 -5.95
C TYR A 129 7.07 11.20 -6.41
N PHE A 130 6.32 11.84 -7.32
CA PHE A 130 6.56 13.21 -7.73
C PHE A 130 5.63 14.14 -6.93
N GLU A 131 6.21 15.10 -6.23
CA GLU A 131 5.43 16.06 -5.43
C GLU A 131 4.38 16.77 -6.28
N GLU A 132 4.72 17.14 -7.51
CA GLU A 132 3.84 17.84 -8.44
C GLU A 132 2.68 16.96 -8.96
N MET A 133 2.79 15.64 -8.85
CA MET A 133 1.73 14.68 -9.21
C MET A 133 0.79 14.37 -8.05
N GLY A 134 1.05 14.91 -6.88
CA GLY A 134 0.15 14.85 -5.74
C GLY A 134 -1.10 15.73 -5.92
N PRO A 135 -1.98 15.78 -4.90
CA PRO A 135 -3.18 16.63 -4.95
C PRO A 135 -2.85 18.10 -5.23
N ARG A 136 -3.48 18.69 -6.25
CA ARG A 136 -3.23 20.08 -6.69
C ARG A 136 -3.86 21.15 -5.79
N SER A 137 -4.66 20.76 -4.82
CA SER A 137 -5.33 21.66 -3.89
C SER A 137 -5.36 21.08 -2.49
N ALA A 138 -5.85 21.86 -1.51
CA ALA A 138 -6.00 21.37 -0.15
C ALA A 138 -6.89 20.11 -0.11
N VAL A 139 -6.40 19.07 0.57
CA VAL A 139 -7.12 17.82 0.75
C VAL A 139 -8.24 18.02 1.77
N ARG A 140 -9.45 17.58 1.44
CA ARG A 140 -10.60 17.56 2.34
C ARG A 140 -11.08 16.12 2.52
N GLN A 141 -11.32 15.75 3.76
CA GLN A 141 -11.91 14.46 4.13
C GLN A 141 -12.83 14.63 5.35
N PRO A 142 -13.77 13.70 5.58
CA PRO A 142 -14.52 13.67 6.83
C PRO A 142 -13.60 13.32 8.02
N ALA A 143 -14.09 13.43 9.24
CA ALA A 143 -13.28 13.16 10.44
C ALA A 143 -12.91 11.68 10.63
N TRP A 144 -13.80 10.77 10.22
CA TRP A 144 -13.64 9.34 10.53
C TRP A 144 -12.36 8.67 10.00
N PRO A 145 -11.78 9.01 8.81
CA PRO A 145 -10.49 8.44 8.40
C PRO A 145 -9.36 8.78 9.36
N SER A 146 -9.30 10.03 9.83
CA SER A 146 -8.27 10.45 10.80
C SER A 146 -8.44 9.76 12.15
N GLU A 147 -9.69 9.57 12.61
CA GLU A 147 -10.00 8.83 13.84
C GLU A 147 -9.61 7.35 13.70
N MET A 148 -10.01 6.71 12.59
CA MET A 148 -9.73 5.30 12.31
C MET A 148 -8.22 5.02 12.21
N LEU A 149 -7.47 5.93 11.59
CA LEU A 149 -6.04 5.79 11.31
C LEU A 149 -5.14 6.42 12.38
N GLY A 150 -5.70 6.84 13.50
CA GLY A 150 -4.94 7.53 14.55
C GLY A 150 -3.77 6.73 15.13
N ARG A 151 -3.75 5.40 14.96
CA ARG A 151 -2.65 4.52 15.37
C ARG A 151 -1.99 3.79 14.20
N TYR A 152 -2.44 4.08 12.99
CA TYR A 152 -2.05 3.30 11.81
C TYR A 152 -0.54 3.33 11.58
N TRP A 153 0.06 4.52 11.66
CA TRP A 153 1.50 4.73 11.41
C TRP A 153 2.37 4.77 12.67
N LEU A 154 1.82 4.44 13.83
CA LEU A 154 2.66 4.25 15.02
C LEU A 154 3.50 2.98 14.87
N ASP A 155 4.69 2.95 15.49
CA ASP A 155 5.51 1.74 15.60
C ASP A 155 4.89 0.75 16.61
N ALA A 156 5.44 -0.45 16.70
CA ALA A 156 4.95 -1.48 17.63
C ALA A 156 4.99 -1.06 19.11
N SER A 157 5.75 -0.02 19.47
CA SER A 157 5.80 0.56 20.80
C SER A 157 4.81 1.73 21.01
N GLY A 158 4.04 2.09 19.98
CA GLY A 158 3.09 3.19 20.00
C GLY A 158 3.70 4.58 19.78
N ARG A 159 4.90 4.65 19.22
CA ARG A 159 5.57 5.92 18.86
C ARG A 159 5.34 6.27 17.38
N PRO A 160 5.26 7.56 17.05
CA PRO A 160 5.15 8.02 15.65
C PRO A 160 6.43 7.82 14.86
#